data_38fdecc4a9d11a4f059ba34dc2a11b9f
#
_entry.id   38fdecc4a9d11a4f059ba34dc2a11b9f
#
_cell.length_a   1.000
_cell.length_b   1.000
_cell.length_c   1.000
_cell.angle_alpha   90.00
_cell.angle_beta   90.00
_cell.angle_gamma   90.00
#
_symmetry.space_group_name_H-M   'P 1'
#
loop_
_entity.id
_entity.type
_entity.pdbx_description
1 polymer ?
#
loop_
_entity_poly.entity_id
_entity_poly.type
_entity_poly.pdbx_seq_one_letter_code
_entity_poly.pdbx_strand_id
1 'polypeptide(L)'
;MELRGSSEQLIWQSYYLLEDTLKHETPKVVVLSMLAMSEADAKSEAYNRMTLDGMRWSKSKWNSIKESMTEKETMGSYIFPLLRYHSRWSELSSDDIKYMFNKPKVTSNGYLMQVGVRPVTTVPKVSPLANYTFSDRNYEYLDKIKDLCNEKGIKLVLIKAPSIFPHWYDEWESQIQDYANENNLLYLNMVDKADEIGLDYTTDTFDYGQHLNVDGAEKTAVYLGNILKDQYRLTDHRGESETASQWNTIVSDYNSLKTKKQEAWNNSLNGGSQ
;
A
#
# COMPACT_ATOMS: atom_id res chain seq x y z
N MET A 1 7.53 -5.00 10.35
CA MET A 1 6.38 -4.68 9.47
C MET A 1 6.88 -4.65 8.03
N GLU A 2 6.18 -5.28 7.13
CA GLU A 2 6.46 -5.24 5.69
C GLU A 2 5.26 -4.64 4.97
N LEU A 3 5.50 -3.77 4.01
CA LEU A 3 4.47 -3.15 3.18
C LEU A 3 4.44 -3.81 1.81
N ARG A 4 3.28 -4.24 1.39
CA ARG A 4 3.05 -4.83 0.07
C ARG A 4 1.85 -4.15 -0.56
N GLY A 5 2.10 -3.25 -1.48
CA GLY A 5 1.07 -2.51 -2.16
C GLY A 5 1.57 -1.85 -3.44
N SER A 6 0.64 -1.53 -4.30
CA SER A 6 0.87 -0.77 -5.53
C SER A 6 -0.32 0.16 -5.79
N SER A 7 -0.14 1.13 -6.69
CA SER A 7 -1.25 1.96 -7.13
C SER A 7 -2.33 1.10 -7.79
N GLU A 8 -3.60 1.41 -7.51
CA GLU A 8 -4.77 0.72 -8.06
C GLU A 8 -4.75 -0.81 -7.84
N GLN A 9 -4.18 -1.23 -6.70
CA GLN A 9 -4.13 -2.65 -6.36
C GLN A 9 -5.53 -3.16 -6.03
N LEU A 10 -5.93 -4.20 -6.74
CA LEU A 10 -7.22 -4.84 -6.59
C LEU A 10 -7.25 -5.76 -5.36
N ILE A 11 -8.42 -5.92 -4.73
CA ILE A 11 -8.50 -6.73 -3.51
C ILE A 11 -8.12 -8.20 -3.75
N TRP A 12 -8.43 -8.77 -4.92
CA TRP A 12 -7.98 -10.14 -5.26
C TRP A 12 -6.47 -10.23 -5.47
N GLN A 13 -5.81 -9.17 -5.94
CA GLN A 13 -4.36 -9.11 -5.98
C GLN A 13 -3.78 -9.11 -4.56
N SER A 14 -4.41 -8.38 -3.64
CA SER A 14 -4.04 -8.38 -2.21
C SER A 14 -4.19 -9.76 -1.59
N TYR A 15 -5.27 -10.49 -1.91
CA TYR A 15 -5.47 -11.89 -1.48
C TYR A 15 -4.33 -12.80 -1.97
N TYR A 16 -4.01 -12.79 -3.26
CA TYR A 16 -2.97 -13.66 -3.81
C TYR A 16 -1.56 -13.27 -3.35
N LEU A 17 -1.30 -11.99 -3.10
CA LEU A 17 -0.06 -11.55 -2.46
C LEU A 17 0.05 -12.07 -1.02
N LEU A 18 -1.03 -12.01 -0.26
CA LEU A 18 -1.08 -12.57 1.09
C LEU A 18 -0.89 -14.09 1.06
N GLU A 19 -1.65 -14.80 0.22
CA GLU A 19 -1.52 -16.25 0.03
C GLU A 19 -0.08 -16.66 -0.29
N ASP A 20 0.60 -15.92 -1.15
CA ASP A 20 2.01 -16.19 -1.50
C ASP A 20 2.96 -15.86 -0.33
N THR A 21 2.74 -14.77 0.36
CA THR A 21 3.52 -14.37 1.54
C THR A 21 3.44 -15.42 2.65
N LEU A 22 2.25 -15.93 2.92
CA LEU A 22 2.01 -16.89 4.01
C LEU A 22 2.62 -18.29 3.76
N LYS A 23 3.18 -18.53 2.59
CA LYS A 23 4.02 -19.72 2.34
C LYS A 23 5.41 -19.61 2.97
N HIS A 24 5.83 -18.39 3.27
CA HIS A 24 7.19 -18.09 3.72
C HIS A 24 7.23 -17.48 5.13
N GLU A 25 6.20 -16.72 5.49
CA GLU A 25 6.13 -15.98 6.73
C GLU A 25 4.73 -16.07 7.33
N THR A 26 4.64 -16.04 8.66
CA THR A 26 3.34 -16.00 9.36
C THR A 26 3.32 -14.78 10.28
N PRO A 27 2.82 -13.63 9.82
CA PRO A 27 2.70 -12.44 10.65
C PRO A 27 1.64 -12.65 11.75
N LYS A 28 1.77 -11.94 12.85
CA LYS A 28 0.73 -11.95 13.90
C LYS A 28 -0.50 -11.14 13.53
N VAL A 29 -0.27 -10.08 12.71
CA VAL A 29 -1.32 -9.15 12.28
C VAL A 29 -1.13 -8.82 10.81
N VAL A 30 -2.22 -8.81 10.07
CA VAL A 30 -2.33 -8.27 8.71
C VAL A 30 -3.19 -7.01 8.79
N VAL A 31 -2.70 -5.91 8.23
CA VAL A 31 -3.42 -4.65 8.11
C VAL A 31 -3.78 -4.47 6.65
N LEU A 32 -5.07 -4.39 6.34
CA LEU A 32 -5.59 -4.28 4.98
C LEU A 32 -6.24 -2.92 4.74
N SER A 33 -5.80 -2.21 3.71
CA SER A 33 -6.43 -0.95 3.30
C SER A 33 -7.74 -1.20 2.56
N MET A 34 -8.81 -0.60 3.04
CA MET A 34 -10.14 -0.72 2.45
C MET A 34 -10.31 0.09 1.17
N LEU A 35 -9.35 0.92 0.81
CA LEU A 35 -9.39 1.60 -0.49
C LEU A 35 -9.45 0.61 -1.66
N ALA A 36 -8.89 -0.59 -1.50
CA ALA A 36 -8.98 -1.65 -2.51
C ALA A 36 -10.43 -2.11 -2.82
N MET A 37 -11.39 -1.82 -1.93
CA MET A 37 -12.81 -2.13 -2.16
C MET A 37 -13.47 -1.20 -3.18
N SER A 38 -12.92 0.00 -3.40
CA SER A 38 -13.48 0.97 -4.37
C SER A 38 -13.28 0.56 -5.83
N GLU A 39 -12.39 -0.38 -6.10
CA GLU A 39 -12.06 -0.82 -7.44
C GLU A 39 -12.81 -2.12 -7.78
N ALA A 40 -13.79 -2.02 -8.69
CA ALA A 40 -14.59 -3.18 -9.11
C ALA A 40 -13.89 -4.04 -10.17
N ASP A 41 -13.05 -3.43 -11.01
CA ASP A 41 -12.37 -4.07 -12.14
C ASP A 41 -10.96 -3.52 -12.39
N ALA A 42 -10.16 -4.29 -13.11
CA ALA A 42 -8.82 -3.87 -13.51
C ALA A 42 -8.90 -2.72 -14.54
N LYS A 43 -8.29 -1.59 -14.20
CA LYS A 43 -8.27 -0.37 -15.05
C LYS A 43 -7.37 -0.52 -16.28
N SER A 44 -6.20 -1.14 -16.10
CA SER A 44 -5.25 -1.33 -17.20
C SER A 44 -4.18 -2.37 -16.89
N GLU A 45 -3.54 -2.87 -17.95
CA GLU A 45 -2.35 -3.73 -17.84
C GLU A 45 -1.23 -3.09 -17.02
N ALA A 46 -1.03 -1.77 -17.13
CA ALA A 46 0.03 -1.09 -16.41
C ALA A 46 -0.14 -1.19 -14.89
N TYR A 47 -1.33 -0.97 -14.38
CA TYR A 47 -1.62 -1.11 -12.95
C TYR A 47 -1.54 -2.57 -12.50
N ASN A 48 -2.08 -3.52 -13.28
CA ASN A 48 -1.95 -4.94 -12.97
C ASN A 48 -0.49 -5.34 -12.79
N ARG A 49 0.38 -4.90 -13.69
CA ARG A 49 1.81 -5.24 -13.65
C ARG A 49 2.56 -4.64 -12.48
N MET A 50 2.13 -3.49 -11.94
CA MET A 50 2.75 -2.91 -10.74
C MET A 50 2.71 -3.88 -9.56
N THR A 51 1.64 -4.67 -9.44
CA THR A 51 1.54 -5.74 -8.44
C THR A 51 2.15 -7.04 -8.94
N LEU A 52 1.70 -7.50 -10.11
CA LEU A 52 1.93 -8.87 -10.59
C LEU A 52 3.37 -9.13 -11.00
N ASP A 53 4.06 -8.15 -11.60
CA ASP A 53 5.45 -8.35 -12.02
C ASP A 53 6.41 -8.50 -10.82
N GLY A 54 6.04 -7.94 -9.66
CA GLY A 54 6.78 -8.10 -8.41
C GLY A 54 6.63 -9.48 -7.75
N MET A 55 5.60 -10.23 -8.07
CA MET A 55 5.36 -11.55 -7.50
C MET A 55 6.32 -12.60 -8.09
N ARG A 56 6.80 -13.53 -7.26
CA ARG A 56 7.52 -14.72 -7.75
C ARG A 56 6.53 -15.65 -8.48
N TRP A 57 7.03 -16.38 -9.49
CA TRP A 57 6.21 -17.37 -10.17
C TRP A 57 5.73 -18.46 -9.21
N SER A 58 4.42 -18.56 -9.05
CA SER A 58 3.73 -19.46 -8.15
C SER A 58 2.29 -19.69 -8.64
N LYS A 59 1.57 -20.62 -8.01
CA LYS A 59 0.14 -20.80 -8.27
C LYS A 59 -0.64 -19.52 -7.94
N SER A 60 -0.25 -18.82 -6.86
CA SER A 60 -0.89 -17.57 -6.47
C SER A 60 -0.70 -16.49 -7.54
N LYS A 61 0.52 -16.32 -8.06
CA LYS A 61 0.77 -15.39 -9.18
C LYS A 61 -0.03 -15.75 -10.42
N TRP A 62 -0.06 -17.04 -10.80
CA TRP A 62 -0.82 -17.50 -11.95
C TRP A 62 -2.30 -17.15 -11.84
N ASN A 63 -2.90 -17.46 -10.70
CA ASN A 63 -4.30 -17.16 -10.43
C ASN A 63 -4.55 -15.65 -10.40
N SER A 64 -3.67 -14.89 -9.74
CA SER A 64 -3.78 -13.43 -9.68
C SER A 64 -3.75 -12.77 -11.07
N ILE A 65 -2.90 -13.28 -11.98
CA ILE A 65 -2.86 -12.82 -13.38
C ILE A 65 -4.21 -13.13 -14.05
N LYS A 66 -4.70 -14.37 -13.96
CA LYS A 66 -5.97 -14.78 -14.58
C LYS A 66 -7.14 -13.90 -14.15
N GLU A 67 -7.21 -13.59 -12.85
CA GLU A 67 -8.28 -12.80 -12.27
C GLU A 67 -8.14 -11.29 -12.58
N SER A 68 -6.95 -10.83 -12.94
CA SER A 68 -6.67 -9.40 -13.15
C SER A 68 -6.58 -8.98 -14.60
N MET A 69 -6.33 -9.94 -15.52
CA MET A 69 -6.15 -9.60 -16.94
C MET A 69 -7.38 -8.90 -17.52
N THR A 70 -7.15 -7.77 -18.17
CA THR A 70 -8.14 -7.15 -19.04
C THR A 70 -8.29 -7.93 -20.36
N GLU A 71 -9.33 -7.65 -21.12
CA GLU A 71 -9.57 -8.32 -22.43
C GLU A 71 -8.42 -8.13 -23.44
N LYS A 72 -7.59 -7.11 -23.25
CA LYS A 72 -6.46 -6.80 -24.14
C LYS A 72 -5.17 -7.50 -23.75
N GLU A 73 -5.15 -8.15 -22.59
CA GLU A 73 -3.96 -8.81 -22.06
C GLU A 73 -3.98 -10.31 -22.40
N THR A 74 -2.80 -10.90 -22.43
CA THR A 74 -2.64 -12.33 -22.63
C THR A 74 -1.71 -12.93 -21.59
N MET A 75 -1.97 -14.14 -21.15
CA MET A 75 -1.08 -14.87 -20.23
C MET A 75 0.34 -14.98 -20.80
N GLY A 76 0.46 -15.11 -22.13
CA GLY A 76 1.77 -15.17 -22.81
C GLY A 76 2.64 -13.94 -22.54
N SER A 77 2.05 -12.74 -22.48
CA SER A 77 2.81 -11.50 -22.20
C SER A 77 3.33 -11.42 -20.76
N TYR A 78 2.71 -12.14 -19.83
CA TYR A 78 3.20 -12.27 -18.45
C TYR A 78 4.32 -13.29 -18.32
N ILE A 79 4.21 -14.42 -19.04
CA ILE A 79 5.24 -15.49 -19.04
C ILE A 79 6.49 -15.04 -19.80
N PHE A 80 6.29 -14.34 -20.91
CA PHE A 80 7.36 -13.84 -21.77
C PHE A 80 7.27 -12.32 -21.91
N PRO A 81 7.78 -11.54 -20.92
CA PRO A 81 7.70 -10.07 -20.95
C PRO A 81 8.26 -9.43 -22.22
N LEU A 82 9.21 -10.10 -22.90
CA LEU A 82 9.75 -9.66 -24.16
C LEU A 82 8.68 -9.50 -25.26
N LEU A 83 7.63 -10.30 -25.24
CA LEU A 83 6.52 -10.17 -26.21
C LEU A 83 5.84 -8.79 -26.12
N ARG A 84 5.76 -8.24 -24.93
CA ARG A 84 5.19 -6.91 -24.71
C ARG A 84 6.10 -5.79 -25.20
N TYR A 85 7.41 -5.93 -25.00
CA TYR A 85 8.40 -4.91 -25.30
C TYR A 85 8.96 -5.00 -26.73
N HIS A 86 8.55 -6.02 -27.48
CA HIS A 86 9.04 -6.26 -28.84
C HIS A 86 8.91 -5.03 -29.77
N SER A 87 7.81 -4.28 -29.68
CA SER A 87 7.61 -3.06 -30.49
C SER A 87 8.43 -1.85 -29.99
N ARG A 88 9.00 -1.92 -28.79
CA ARG A 88 9.75 -0.82 -28.15
C ARG A 88 11.27 -1.02 -28.14
N TRP A 89 11.78 -2.05 -28.78
CA TRP A 89 13.22 -2.34 -28.74
C TRP A 89 14.07 -1.21 -29.35
N SER A 90 13.54 -0.49 -30.34
CA SER A 90 14.20 0.69 -30.91
C SER A 90 14.15 1.94 -29.99
N GLU A 91 13.34 1.91 -28.94
CA GLU A 91 13.16 3.00 -27.98
C GLU A 91 13.94 2.79 -26.67
N LEU A 92 14.58 1.62 -26.49
CA LEU A 92 15.34 1.31 -25.29
C LEU A 92 16.54 2.23 -25.15
N SER A 93 16.60 2.90 -24.01
CA SER A 93 17.72 3.75 -23.61
C SER A 93 18.80 2.96 -22.86
N SER A 94 19.97 3.58 -22.68
CA SER A 94 21.02 3.01 -21.81
C SER A 94 20.55 2.86 -20.35
N ASP A 95 19.60 3.67 -19.91
CA ASP A 95 19.06 3.62 -18.56
C ASP A 95 18.09 2.47 -18.38
N ASP A 96 17.31 2.12 -19.41
CA ASP A 96 16.50 0.91 -19.42
C ASP A 96 17.36 -0.34 -19.28
N ILE A 97 18.48 -0.39 -20.00
CA ILE A 97 19.43 -1.49 -19.93
C ILE A 97 20.08 -1.56 -18.54
N LYS A 98 20.50 -0.43 -17.98
CA LYS A 98 21.02 -0.39 -16.60
C LYS A 98 20.00 -0.87 -15.58
N TYR A 99 18.73 -0.47 -15.73
CA TYR A 99 17.65 -0.89 -14.86
C TYR A 99 17.38 -2.40 -14.92
N MET A 100 17.53 -3.02 -16.09
CA MET A 100 17.39 -4.48 -16.24
C MET A 100 18.39 -5.26 -15.37
N PHE A 101 19.62 -4.74 -15.22
CA PHE A 101 20.70 -5.40 -14.47
C PHE A 101 20.86 -4.87 -13.04
N ASN A 102 20.50 -3.62 -12.79
CA ASN A 102 20.63 -2.95 -11.49
C ASN A 102 19.28 -2.44 -11.01
N LYS A 103 18.35 -3.35 -10.72
CA LYS A 103 17.08 -2.98 -10.12
C LYS A 103 17.32 -2.33 -8.76
N PRO A 104 16.68 -1.18 -8.47
CA PRO A 104 16.74 -0.59 -7.14
C PRO A 104 16.30 -1.62 -6.09
N LYS A 105 17.09 -1.76 -5.03
CA LYS A 105 16.67 -2.60 -3.91
C LYS A 105 15.49 -1.93 -3.22
N VAL A 106 14.47 -2.71 -2.93
CA VAL A 106 13.40 -2.28 -2.03
C VAL A 106 14.02 -2.09 -0.66
N THR A 107 13.97 -0.86 -0.15
CA THR A 107 14.48 -0.49 1.17
C THR A 107 13.33 -0.23 2.12
N SER A 108 13.62 -0.07 3.41
CA SER A 108 12.63 0.31 4.42
C SER A 108 11.37 -0.58 4.42
N ASN A 109 11.55 -1.87 4.17
CA ASN A 109 10.48 -2.88 4.16
C ASN A 109 9.30 -2.50 3.24
N GLY A 110 9.57 -1.93 2.08
CA GLY A 110 8.58 -1.52 1.09
C GLY A 110 8.01 -0.11 1.29
N TYR A 111 8.45 0.62 2.30
CA TYR A 111 8.01 2.01 2.48
C TYR A 111 8.69 2.94 1.45
N LEU A 112 7.87 3.63 0.65
CA LEU A 112 8.33 4.67 -0.27
C LEU A 112 8.32 6.02 0.44
N MET A 113 9.47 6.42 0.95
CA MET A 113 9.62 7.70 1.65
C MET A 113 9.43 8.89 0.71
N GLN A 114 8.48 9.74 1.02
CA GLN A 114 8.26 11.03 0.38
C GLN A 114 8.52 12.15 1.38
N VAL A 115 9.22 13.18 0.93
CA VAL A 115 9.48 14.39 1.70
C VAL A 115 8.87 15.59 0.98
N GLY A 116 8.77 16.69 1.66
CA GLY A 116 8.19 17.91 1.10
C GLY A 116 6.74 18.09 1.49
N VAL A 117 6.24 19.26 1.18
CA VAL A 117 4.88 19.67 1.56
C VAL A 117 4.17 20.27 0.36
N ARG A 118 3.02 19.70 0.03
CA ARG A 118 2.02 20.29 -0.85
C ARG A 118 0.68 20.30 -0.12
N PRO A 119 0.33 21.45 0.49
CA PRO A 119 -0.78 21.53 1.42
C PRO A 119 -2.13 21.34 0.76
N VAL A 120 -3.06 20.78 1.51
CA VAL A 120 -4.48 20.82 1.16
C VAL A 120 -4.99 22.22 1.52
N THR A 121 -5.21 23.06 0.52
CA THR A 121 -5.78 24.41 0.70
C THR A 121 -7.28 24.43 0.46
N THR A 122 -7.82 23.46 -0.27
CA THR A 122 -9.24 23.35 -0.60
C THR A 122 -9.58 21.88 -0.80
N VAL A 123 -10.64 21.42 -0.17
CA VAL A 123 -11.21 20.10 -0.47
C VAL A 123 -12.22 20.27 -1.60
N PRO A 124 -11.99 19.71 -2.79
CA PRO A 124 -12.92 19.82 -3.91
C PRO A 124 -14.27 19.21 -3.57
N LYS A 125 -15.33 19.79 -4.13
CA LYS A 125 -16.63 19.13 -4.09
C LYS A 125 -16.56 17.82 -4.86
N VAL A 126 -17.04 16.77 -4.23
CA VAL A 126 -17.07 15.44 -4.81
C VAL A 126 -18.38 15.24 -5.55
N SER A 127 -18.29 14.63 -6.74
CA SER A 127 -19.50 14.25 -7.47
C SER A 127 -20.10 12.99 -6.87
N PRO A 128 -21.43 12.92 -6.71
CA PRO A 128 -22.07 11.70 -6.27
C PRO A 128 -21.84 10.57 -7.27
N LEU A 129 -21.72 9.35 -6.77
CA LEU A 129 -21.63 8.15 -7.60
C LEU A 129 -23.03 7.66 -8.00
N ALA A 130 -23.11 6.98 -9.13
CA ALA A 130 -24.36 6.33 -9.56
C ALA A 130 -24.69 5.12 -8.66
N ASN A 131 -23.68 4.48 -8.08
CA ASN A 131 -23.81 3.38 -7.14
C ASN A 131 -22.66 3.42 -6.14
N TYR A 132 -22.96 3.27 -4.87
CA TYR A 132 -21.98 3.23 -3.78
C TYR A 132 -21.73 1.81 -3.26
N THR A 133 -22.45 0.80 -3.77
CA THR A 133 -22.29 -0.58 -3.31
C THR A 133 -21.00 -1.17 -3.85
N PHE A 134 -20.20 -1.72 -2.98
CA PHE A 134 -19.04 -2.52 -3.39
C PHE A 134 -19.49 -3.79 -4.13
N SER A 135 -18.69 -4.25 -5.07
CA SER A 135 -19.05 -5.42 -5.86
C SER A 135 -19.06 -6.69 -5.00
N ASP A 136 -19.93 -7.66 -5.35
CA ASP A 136 -19.97 -8.97 -4.71
C ASP A 136 -18.60 -9.66 -4.78
N ARG A 137 -17.89 -9.46 -5.88
CA ARG A 137 -16.52 -9.95 -6.05
C ARG A 137 -15.56 -9.38 -5.02
N ASN A 138 -15.68 -8.10 -4.69
CA ASN A 138 -14.83 -7.49 -3.68
C ASN A 138 -15.08 -8.10 -2.30
N TYR A 139 -16.34 -8.32 -1.94
CA TYR A 139 -16.69 -9.00 -0.70
C TYR A 139 -16.23 -10.46 -0.68
N GLU A 140 -16.36 -11.18 -1.79
CA GLU A 140 -15.83 -12.57 -1.90
C GLU A 140 -14.33 -12.62 -1.59
N TYR A 141 -13.55 -11.69 -2.10
CA TYR A 141 -12.10 -11.66 -1.84
C TYR A 141 -11.75 -11.11 -0.46
N LEU A 142 -12.54 -10.21 0.09
CA LEU A 142 -12.41 -9.77 1.48
C LEU A 142 -12.66 -10.93 2.45
N ASP A 143 -13.69 -11.75 2.18
CA ASP A 143 -13.97 -12.97 2.94
C ASP A 143 -12.82 -13.98 2.82
N LYS A 144 -12.29 -14.21 1.62
CA LYS A 144 -11.12 -15.08 1.42
C LYS A 144 -9.90 -14.62 2.22
N ILE A 145 -9.65 -13.30 2.29
CA ILE A 145 -8.55 -12.75 3.11
C ILE A 145 -8.82 -13.00 4.60
N LYS A 146 -10.04 -12.72 5.06
CA LYS A 146 -10.44 -12.97 6.45
C LYS A 146 -10.29 -14.44 6.83
N ASP A 147 -10.81 -15.34 6.00
CA ASP A 147 -10.78 -16.77 6.25
C ASP A 147 -9.34 -17.31 6.23
N LEU A 148 -8.52 -16.85 5.31
CA LEU A 148 -7.10 -17.20 5.27
C LEU A 148 -6.35 -16.72 6.53
N CYS A 149 -6.65 -15.52 7.01
CA CYS A 149 -6.09 -15.02 8.27
C CYS A 149 -6.55 -15.87 9.45
N ASN A 150 -7.85 -16.20 9.53
CA ASN A 150 -8.41 -17.04 10.59
C ASN A 150 -7.80 -18.44 10.59
N GLU A 151 -7.67 -19.09 9.43
CA GLU A 151 -7.03 -20.40 9.29
C GLU A 151 -5.59 -20.41 9.83
N LYS A 152 -4.87 -19.33 9.65
CA LYS A 152 -3.47 -19.19 10.10
C LYS A 152 -3.33 -18.60 11.50
N GLY A 153 -4.43 -18.26 12.17
CA GLY A 153 -4.40 -17.62 13.49
C GLY A 153 -3.89 -16.18 13.46
N ILE A 154 -3.95 -15.52 12.32
CA ILE A 154 -3.52 -14.14 12.09
C ILE A 154 -4.67 -13.19 12.41
N LYS A 155 -4.39 -12.07 13.05
CA LYS A 155 -5.36 -11.01 13.27
C LYS A 155 -5.46 -10.12 12.04
N LEU A 156 -6.67 -9.96 11.49
CA LEU A 156 -6.95 -9.03 10.40
C LEU A 156 -7.44 -7.71 10.98
N VAL A 157 -6.84 -6.61 10.53
CA VAL A 157 -7.24 -5.24 10.84
C VAL A 157 -7.54 -4.52 9.53
N LEU A 158 -8.69 -3.91 9.47
CA LEU A 158 -9.12 -3.11 8.32
C LEU A 158 -8.80 -1.64 8.59
N ILE A 159 -8.29 -0.93 7.58
CA ILE A 159 -8.04 0.50 7.71
C ILE A 159 -8.53 1.28 6.50
N LYS A 160 -9.07 2.47 6.73
CA LYS A 160 -9.04 3.54 5.75
C LYS A 160 -7.81 4.40 6.05
N ALA A 161 -6.84 4.39 5.13
CA ALA A 161 -5.64 5.20 5.29
C ALA A 161 -6.00 6.70 5.37
N PRO A 162 -5.18 7.54 6.03
CA PRO A 162 -5.49 8.95 6.25
C PRO A 162 -5.24 9.79 4.98
N SER A 163 -5.77 9.36 3.85
CA SER A 163 -5.76 10.10 2.58
C SER A 163 -7.11 10.75 2.35
N ILE A 164 -7.12 12.04 2.01
CA ILE A 164 -8.36 12.78 1.70
C ILE A 164 -8.80 12.43 0.27
N PHE A 165 -7.86 12.07 -0.58
CA PHE A 165 -8.13 11.67 -1.96
C PHE A 165 -7.56 10.26 -2.25
N PRO A 166 -8.29 9.45 -3.06
CA PRO A 166 -9.64 9.69 -3.54
C PRO A 166 -10.64 9.83 -2.39
N HIS A 167 -11.76 10.50 -2.63
CA HIS A 167 -12.77 10.72 -1.63
C HIS A 167 -13.32 9.38 -1.11
N TRP A 168 -13.53 9.32 0.21
CA TRP A 168 -14.14 8.18 0.88
C TRP A 168 -15.56 8.57 1.25
N TYR A 169 -16.56 7.90 0.67
CA TYR A 169 -17.97 8.23 0.83
C TYR A 169 -18.54 7.62 2.12
N ASP A 170 -19.50 8.31 2.72
CA ASP A 170 -20.16 7.83 3.94
C ASP A 170 -20.86 6.48 3.73
N GLU A 171 -21.37 6.23 2.50
CA GLU A 171 -21.95 4.95 2.13
C GLU A 171 -20.91 3.82 2.05
N TRP A 172 -19.68 4.12 1.70
CA TRP A 172 -18.57 3.16 1.75
C TRP A 172 -18.15 2.91 3.20
N GLU A 173 -18.06 3.97 3.99
CA GLU A 173 -17.74 3.90 5.42
C GLU A 173 -18.71 2.98 6.15
N SER A 174 -20.03 3.18 5.94
CA SER A 174 -21.07 2.37 6.57
C SER A 174 -20.94 0.90 6.19
N GLN A 175 -20.71 0.56 4.93
CA GLN A 175 -20.55 -0.82 4.47
C GLN A 175 -19.35 -1.52 5.12
N ILE A 176 -18.21 -0.82 5.24
CA ILE A 176 -17.02 -1.41 5.87
C ILE A 176 -17.19 -1.53 7.38
N GLN A 177 -17.83 -0.55 8.01
CA GLN A 177 -18.13 -0.60 9.45
C GLN A 177 -19.06 -1.77 9.78
N ASP A 178 -20.12 -1.96 8.98
CA ASP A 178 -21.05 -3.07 9.14
C ASP A 178 -20.34 -4.42 8.96
N TYR A 179 -19.56 -4.57 7.89
CA TYR A 179 -18.75 -5.78 7.65
C TYR A 179 -17.79 -6.07 8.82
N ALA A 180 -17.11 -5.05 9.32
CA ALA A 180 -16.19 -5.20 10.43
C ALA A 180 -16.90 -5.64 11.73
N ASN A 181 -18.06 -5.04 12.03
CA ASN A 181 -18.90 -5.39 13.18
C ASN A 181 -19.42 -6.83 13.09
N GLU A 182 -19.97 -7.23 11.94
CA GLU A 182 -20.49 -8.58 11.71
C GLU A 182 -19.42 -9.67 11.86
N ASN A 183 -18.18 -9.34 11.50
CA ASN A 183 -17.04 -10.27 11.52
C ASN A 183 -16.13 -10.10 12.74
N ASN A 184 -16.46 -9.23 13.70
CA ASN A 184 -15.64 -8.91 14.88
C ASN A 184 -14.21 -8.50 14.52
N LEU A 185 -14.05 -7.68 13.48
CA LEU A 185 -12.77 -7.14 13.04
C LEU A 185 -12.57 -5.72 13.58
N LEU A 186 -11.32 -5.38 13.87
CA LEU A 186 -10.97 -3.98 14.12
C LEU A 186 -10.97 -3.23 12.78
N TYR A 187 -11.74 -2.15 12.72
CA TYR A 187 -11.69 -1.19 11.63
C TYR A 187 -11.31 0.19 12.15
N LEU A 188 -10.41 0.87 11.44
CA LEU A 188 -9.93 2.20 11.78
C LEU A 188 -10.03 3.11 10.55
N ASN A 189 -10.96 4.06 10.58
CA ASN A 189 -10.94 5.18 9.64
C ASN A 189 -9.97 6.24 10.15
N MET A 190 -8.76 6.29 9.58
CA MET A 190 -7.71 7.20 10.02
C MET A 190 -7.92 8.65 9.55
N VAL A 191 -8.85 8.90 8.62
CA VAL A 191 -9.26 10.26 8.27
C VAL A 191 -10.03 10.88 9.43
N ASP A 192 -10.98 10.13 10.03
CA ASP A 192 -11.75 10.56 11.18
C ASP A 192 -10.89 10.66 12.46
N LYS A 193 -9.75 9.99 12.47
CA LYS A 193 -8.78 10.00 13.56
C LYS A 193 -7.64 11.01 13.36
N ALA A 194 -7.72 11.88 12.36
CA ALA A 194 -6.66 12.82 12.03
C ALA A 194 -6.22 13.66 13.25
N ASP A 195 -7.16 14.18 14.03
CA ASP A 195 -6.88 14.94 15.25
C ASP A 195 -6.18 14.09 16.32
N GLU A 196 -6.62 12.85 16.55
CA GLU A 196 -6.00 11.93 17.52
C GLU A 196 -4.58 11.53 17.08
N ILE A 197 -4.35 11.40 15.78
CA ILE A 197 -3.04 11.12 15.19
C ILE A 197 -2.13 12.36 15.26
N GLY A 198 -2.73 13.55 15.33
CA GLY A 198 -2.04 14.82 15.24
C GLY A 198 -1.63 15.17 13.80
N LEU A 199 -2.44 14.76 12.81
CA LEU A 199 -2.22 15.10 11.40
C LEU A 199 -2.70 16.51 11.09
N ASP A 200 -1.86 17.22 10.34
CA ASP A 200 -2.19 18.50 9.73
C ASP A 200 -1.96 18.40 8.22
N TYR A 201 -3.05 18.35 7.46
CA TYR A 201 -2.98 18.24 6.00
C TYR A 201 -2.40 19.49 5.31
N THR A 202 -2.08 20.53 6.04
CA THR A 202 -1.32 21.68 5.51
C THR A 202 0.19 21.45 5.55
N THR A 203 0.67 20.49 6.35
CA THR A 203 2.11 20.20 6.54
C THR A 203 2.49 18.75 6.32
N ASP A 204 1.56 17.81 6.51
CA ASP A 204 1.83 16.37 6.58
C ASP A 204 1.55 15.61 5.28
N THR A 205 1.28 16.32 4.19
CA THR A 205 1.02 15.74 2.87
C THR A 205 2.01 16.25 1.82
N PHE A 206 2.41 15.37 0.89
CA PHE A 206 3.34 15.76 -0.16
C PHE A 206 2.65 15.99 -1.52
N ASP A 207 1.39 15.61 -1.68
CA ASP A 207 0.63 15.67 -2.93
C ASP A 207 -0.85 16.01 -2.74
N TYR A 208 -1.10 17.06 -1.97
CA TYR A 208 -2.44 17.64 -1.79
C TYR A 208 -3.44 16.67 -1.12
N GLY A 209 -2.97 15.81 -0.23
CA GLY A 209 -3.82 14.94 0.58
C GLY A 209 -4.08 13.53 0.02
N GLN A 210 -3.43 13.16 -1.09
CA GLN A 210 -3.48 11.77 -1.57
C GLN A 210 -2.56 10.86 -0.72
N HIS A 211 -1.33 11.34 -0.44
CA HIS A 211 -0.39 10.60 0.37
C HIS A 211 0.24 11.51 1.43
N LEU A 212 0.51 10.92 2.56
CA LEU A 212 1.29 11.58 3.60
C LEU A 212 2.75 11.73 3.19
N ASN A 213 3.38 12.82 3.61
CA ASN A 213 4.82 12.90 3.62
C ASN A 213 5.40 12.11 4.80
N VAL A 214 6.72 12.13 4.97
CA VAL A 214 7.41 11.37 6.01
C VAL A 214 6.94 11.73 7.41
N ASP A 215 6.65 13.00 7.68
CA ASP A 215 6.25 13.45 9.00
C ASP A 215 4.83 12.99 9.36
N GLY A 216 3.87 13.09 8.42
CA GLY A 216 2.54 12.53 8.58
C GLY A 216 2.55 10.99 8.68
N ALA A 217 3.40 10.34 7.90
CA ALA A 217 3.54 8.88 7.95
C ALA A 217 4.11 8.39 9.29
N GLU A 218 5.08 9.09 9.87
CA GLU A 218 5.62 8.77 11.20
C GLU A 218 4.56 8.91 12.30
N LYS A 219 3.77 9.99 12.29
CA LYS A 219 2.65 10.17 13.23
C LYS A 219 1.64 9.01 13.14
N THR A 220 1.24 8.69 11.91
CA THR A 220 0.28 7.59 11.65
C THR A 220 0.85 6.23 12.08
N ALA A 221 2.14 5.98 11.82
CA ALA A 221 2.79 4.73 12.19
C ALA A 221 2.87 4.56 13.72
N VAL A 222 3.14 5.62 14.46
CA VAL A 222 3.15 5.61 15.94
C VAL A 222 1.74 5.33 16.47
N TYR A 223 0.74 6.01 15.96
CA TYR A 223 -0.66 5.82 16.35
C TYR A 223 -1.12 4.38 16.13
N LEU A 224 -0.97 3.87 14.91
CA LEU A 224 -1.34 2.50 14.56
C LEU A 224 -0.53 1.48 15.39
N GLY A 225 0.78 1.70 15.53
CA GLY A 225 1.66 0.82 16.28
C GLY A 225 1.24 0.67 17.75
N ASN A 226 0.81 1.75 18.40
CA ASN A 226 0.30 1.71 19.77
C ASN A 226 -1.00 0.90 19.84
N ILE A 227 -1.96 1.12 18.96
CA ILE A 227 -3.21 0.35 18.91
C ILE A 227 -2.91 -1.14 18.74
N LEU A 228 -2.08 -1.50 17.77
CA LEU A 228 -1.74 -2.91 17.50
C LEU A 228 -1.04 -3.56 18.68
N LYS A 229 -0.11 -2.85 19.33
CA LYS A 229 0.59 -3.33 20.52
C LYS A 229 -0.38 -3.60 21.66
N ASP A 230 -1.27 -2.67 21.96
CA ASP A 230 -2.17 -2.72 23.11
C ASP A 230 -3.28 -3.76 22.88
N GLN A 231 -3.88 -3.80 21.67
CA GLN A 231 -4.98 -4.71 21.38
C GLN A 231 -4.53 -6.17 21.19
N TYR A 232 -3.38 -6.38 20.54
CA TYR A 232 -2.92 -7.73 20.21
C TYR A 232 -1.76 -8.21 21.06
N ARG A 233 -1.36 -7.45 22.09
CA ARG A 233 -0.29 -7.79 23.04
C ARG A 233 0.97 -8.27 22.32
N LEU A 234 1.38 -7.50 21.29
CA LEU A 234 2.56 -7.83 20.50
C LEU A 234 3.81 -7.85 21.41
N THR A 235 4.64 -8.88 21.24
CA THR A 235 5.87 -9.02 22.01
C THR A 235 6.86 -7.91 21.65
N ASP A 236 7.47 -7.33 22.68
CA ASP A 236 8.57 -6.39 22.49
C ASP A 236 9.90 -7.16 22.31
N HIS A 237 10.44 -7.08 21.11
CA HIS A 237 11.69 -7.76 20.73
C HIS A 237 12.93 -6.85 20.85
N ARG A 238 12.81 -5.62 21.37
CA ARG A 238 13.94 -4.69 21.49
C ARG A 238 15.01 -5.16 22.46
N GLY A 239 14.68 -6.07 23.36
CA GLY A 239 15.63 -6.73 24.25
C GLY A 239 16.42 -7.89 23.62
N GLU A 240 16.08 -8.34 22.44
CA GLU A 240 16.73 -9.43 21.74
C GLU A 240 17.89 -8.87 20.89
N SER A 241 19.13 -9.23 21.22
CA SER A 241 20.34 -8.60 20.67
C SER A 241 20.40 -8.64 19.12
N GLU A 242 20.04 -9.76 18.51
CA GLU A 242 20.05 -9.92 17.06
C GLU A 242 18.98 -9.06 16.39
N THR A 243 17.73 -9.17 16.86
CA THR A 243 16.59 -8.39 16.35
C THR A 243 16.85 -6.90 16.54
N ALA A 244 17.34 -6.48 17.71
CA ALA A 244 17.67 -5.10 17.99
C ALA A 244 18.78 -4.56 17.06
N SER A 245 19.83 -5.36 16.80
CA SER A 245 20.92 -4.98 15.90
C SER A 245 20.42 -4.76 14.46
N GLN A 246 19.60 -5.67 13.95
CA GLN A 246 19.01 -5.55 12.61
C GLN A 246 18.13 -4.29 12.50
N TRP A 247 17.26 -4.05 13.49
CA TRP A 247 16.40 -2.87 13.49
C TRP A 247 17.17 -1.57 13.66
N ASN A 248 18.23 -1.53 14.47
CA ASN A 248 19.07 -0.35 14.60
C ASN A 248 19.73 0.03 13.28
N THR A 249 20.16 -0.95 12.48
CA THR A 249 20.68 -0.71 11.14
C THR A 249 19.60 -0.13 10.22
N ILE A 250 18.40 -0.72 10.19
CA ILE A 250 17.26 -0.22 9.39
C ILE A 250 16.90 1.22 9.78
N VAL A 251 16.86 1.52 11.07
CA VAL A 251 16.55 2.87 11.59
C VAL A 251 17.65 3.87 11.20
N SER A 252 18.92 3.46 11.27
CA SER A 252 20.05 4.30 10.84
C SER A 252 19.96 4.63 9.35
N ASP A 253 19.69 3.63 8.52
CA ASP A 253 19.52 3.81 7.07
C ASP A 253 18.29 4.70 6.75
N TYR A 254 17.19 4.49 7.47
CA TYR A 254 15.99 5.31 7.36
C TYR A 254 16.28 6.78 7.66
N ASN A 255 16.94 7.08 8.79
CA ASN A 255 17.28 8.45 9.18
C ASN A 255 18.23 9.11 8.17
N SER A 256 19.21 8.37 7.68
CA SER A 256 20.15 8.85 6.66
C SER A 256 19.42 9.17 5.34
N LEU A 257 18.48 8.32 4.94
CA LEU A 257 17.66 8.56 3.75
C LEU A 257 16.73 9.77 3.94
N LYS A 258 16.10 9.89 5.13
CA LYS A 258 15.23 11.04 5.47
C LYS A 258 16.01 12.35 5.34
N THR A 259 17.16 12.46 5.98
CA THR A 259 18.03 13.65 5.92
C THR A 259 18.39 14.00 4.47
N LYS A 260 18.91 13.02 3.72
CA LYS A 260 19.31 13.23 2.32
C LYS A 260 18.15 13.73 1.44
N LYS A 261 16.96 13.15 1.60
CA LYS A 261 15.78 13.57 0.84
C LYS A 261 15.31 14.98 1.23
N GLN A 262 15.31 15.30 2.53
CA GLN A 262 14.94 16.64 3.01
C GLN A 262 15.91 17.72 2.52
N GLU A 263 17.21 17.46 2.55
CA GLU A 263 18.23 18.37 1.97
C GLU A 263 18.00 18.58 0.47
N ALA A 264 17.76 17.51 -0.28
CA ALA A 264 17.48 17.60 -1.72
C ALA A 264 16.20 18.40 -2.00
N TRP A 265 15.15 18.22 -1.21
CA TRP A 265 13.92 19.02 -1.30
C TRP A 265 14.17 20.50 -1.03
N ASN A 266 14.85 20.83 0.07
CA ASN A 266 15.16 22.21 0.44
C ASN A 266 16.00 22.90 -0.65
N ASN A 267 16.99 22.20 -1.20
CA ASN A 267 17.81 22.72 -2.30
C ASN A 267 16.98 22.98 -3.56
N SER A 268 15.98 22.14 -3.85
CA SER A 268 15.08 22.35 -4.99
C SER A 268 14.21 23.59 -4.85
N LEU A 269 13.80 23.92 -3.64
CA LEU A 269 13.03 25.14 -3.35
C LEU A 269 13.89 26.40 -3.51
N ASN A 270 15.15 26.33 -3.10
CA ASN A 270 16.08 27.46 -3.18
C ASN A 270 16.67 27.67 -4.59
N GLY A 271 16.79 26.61 -5.38
CA GLY A 271 17.31 26.66 -6.75
C GLY A 271 16.29 27.06 -7.83
N GLY A 272 15.00 27.06 -7.51
CA GLY A 272 13.92 27.49 -8.42
C GLY A 272 13.67 29.00 -8.47
N SER A 273 14.49 29.80 -7.78
CA SER A 273 14.36 31.26 -7.68
C SER A 273 15.38 32.03 -8.55
N GLN A 274 15.92 31.39 -9.63
CA GLN A 274 16.78 32.08 -10.59
C GLN A 274 16.15 32.17 -11.97
#